data_b711fafeb33dd15bf68dad11bb80f6e2
#
_entry.id   b711fafeb33dd15bf68dad11bb80f6e2
#
_cell.length_a   1.000
_cell.length_b   1.000
_cell.length_c   1.000
_cell.angle_alpha   90.00
_cell.angle_beta   90.00
_cell.angle_gamma   90.00
#
_symmetry.space_group_name_H-M   'P 1'
#
loop_
_entity.id
_entity.type
_entity.pdbx_description
1 polymer ?
#
loop_
_entity_poly.entity_id
_entity_poly.type
_entity_poly.pdbx_seq_one_letter_code
_entity_poly.pdbx_strand_id
1 'polypeptide(L)'
;MRAYKIIPTAQIKAVSLSKQALKRLTWIDYYHSHGKKVRATCRHFSLSFETFYLWKKRFERKGLVGLEDDTTTRRPHGLRAMTTPQHIIDRIKEIRENDLEKSKYEIQAELKDEGISVGYNTIQKVINRYPELLNTQHKKQRKKRRSLQIARIKAAKELREKHLGSLVQMDTKYLTILGERYFLFSAIDCKSRYGFTYAYTTISSRSAKDFAQKVRAYFPFEIQAINTDNGSEYLLEFHKEIDSWGIPHYFTDPHCPKQNGRVERFHQTIEYEYLNYQNIYPDVALLRKHCMLFNEKYNNQRYHAALGYKRPAEYVKTLQSKL
;
A
#
# COMPACT_ATOMS: atom_id res chain seq x y z
N MET A 1 -50.59 0.86 1.87
CA MET A 1 -49.62 1.91 1.49
C MET A 1 -48.23 1.44 1.83
N ARG A 2 -47.27 1.61 0.94
CA ARG A 2 -45.87 1.18 1.15
C ARG A 2 -45.16 2.27 1.94
N ALA A 3 -44.82 2.02 3.20
CA ALA A 3 -44.30 3.05 4.11
C ALA A 3 -43.07 3.84 3.60
N TYR A 4 -42.21 3.21 2.81
CA TYR A 4 -41.00 3.88 2.27
C TYR A 4 -41.27 4.67 0.97
N LYS A 5 -42.38 4.43 0.23
CA LYS A 5 -42.80 5.26 -0.91
C LYS A 5 -43.31 6.64 -0.50
N ILE A 6 -43.57 6.84 0.79
CA ILE A 6 -44.01 8.12 1.36
C ILE A 6 -42.80 9.03 1.66
N ILE A 7 -41.59 8.50 1.69
CA ILE A 7 -40.38 9.30 1.93
C ILE A 7 -39.92 9.87 0.59
N PRO A 8 -40.04 11.20 0.37
CA PRO A 8 -39.51 11.80 -0.87
C PRO A 8 -38.02 11.50 -1.06
N THR A 9 -37.63 11.24 -2.29
CA THR A 9 -36.22 10.99 -2.64
C THR A 9 -35.29 12.11 -2.16
N ALA A 10 -35.80 13.34 -2.04
CA ALA A 10 -35.10 14.48 -1.46
C ALA A 10 -34.78 14.30 0.04
N GLN A 11 -35.66 13.69 0.80
CA GLN A 11 -35.45 13.40 2.24
C GLN A 11 -34.45 12.25 2.43
N ILE A 12 -34.40 11.26 1.52
CA ILE A 12 -33.42 10.19 1.55
C ILE A 12 -32.02 10.76 1.24
N LYS A 13 -31.93 11.74 0.35
CA LYS A 13 -30.66 12.44 0.04
C LYS A 13 -30.21 13.39 1.15
N ALA A 14 -31.12 13.95 1.90
CA ALA A 14 -30.80 14.83 3.04
C ALA A 14 -30.33 14.06 4.29
N VAL A 15 -30.67 12.76 4.42
CA VAL A 15 -30.16 11.91 5.49
C VAL A 15 -28.94 11.15 4.97
N SER A 16 -27.74 11.53 5.44
CA SER A 16 -26.49 10.84 5.16
C SER A 16 -26.48 9.45 5.81
N LEU A 17 -27.02 8.46 5.13
CA LEU A 17 -27.03 7.07 5.60
C LEU A 17 -25.70 6.38 5.32
N SER A 18 -25.25 5.56 6.26
CA SER A 18 -24.09 4.69 6.07
C SER A 18 -24.36 3.64 4.97
N LYS A 19 -23.29 3.08 4.38
CA LYS A 19 -23.39 1.99 3.38
C LYS A 19 -24.19 0.78 3.91
N GLN A 20 -24.08 0.49 5.21
CA GLN A 20 -24.81 -0.59 5.85
C GLN A 20 -26.30 -0.28 6.00
N ALA A 21 -26.63 0.95 6.37
CA ALA A 21 -28.02 1.41 6.46
C ALA A 21 -28.70 1.41 5.08
N LEU A 22 -28.00 1.85 4.03
CA LEU A 22 -28.49 1.76 2.65
C LEU A 22 -28.77 0.31 2.24
N LYS A 23 -27.87 -0.62 2.54
CA LYS A 23 -28.08 -2.05 2.28
C LYS A 23 -29.30 -2.60 3.03
N ARG A 24 -29.55 -2.19 4.26
CA ARG A 24 -30.73 -2.57 5.03
C ARG A 24 -32.00 -1.95 4.46
N LEU A 25 -31.93 -0.74 3.94
CA LEU A 25 -33.05 -0.09 3.25
C LEU A 25 -33.48 -0.88 2.02
N THR A 26 -32.53 -1.43 1.23
CA THR A 26 -32.89 -2.28 0.08
C THR A 26 -33.64 -3.55 0.48
N TRP A 27 -33.38 -4.13 1.67
CA TRP A 27 -34.15 -5.27 2.18
C TRP A 27 -35.60 -4.90 2.50
N ILE A 28 -35.80 -3.74 3.11
CA ILE A 28 -37.13 -3.22 3.45
C ILE A 28 -37.88 -2.84 2.17
N ASP A 29 -37.22 -2.23 1.22
CA ASP A 29 -37.79 -1.88 -0.07
C ASP A 29 -38.25 -3.12 -0.86
N TYR A 30 -37.41 -4.12 -0.98
CA TYR A 30 -37.74 -5.39 -1.61
C TYR A 30 -38.91 -6.08 -0.93
N TYR A 31 -38.92 -6.13 0.40
CA TYR A 31 -40.02 -6.70 1.18
C TYR A 31 -41.36 -6.02 0.86
N HIS A 32 -41.39 -4.70 0.82
CA HIS A 32 -42.60 -3.95 0.52
C HIS A 32 -43.03 -4.05 -0.95
N SER A 33 -42.11 -4.10 -1.89
CA SER A 33 -42.39 -4.20 -3.33
C SER A 33 -42.84 -5.60 -3.77
N HIS A 34 -42.47 -6.65 -3.03
CA HIS A 34 -42.76 -8.05 -3.37
C HIS A 34 -43.82 -8.68 -2.45
N GLY A 35 -44.87 -7.94 -2.11
CA GLY A 35 -46.05 -8.44 -1.40
C GLY A 35 -45.82 -8.80 0.07
N LYS A 36 -44.83 -8.19 0.73
CA LYS A 36 -44.50 -8.36 2.16
C LYS A 36 -44.16 -9.82 2.54
N LYS A 37 -43.54 -10.56 1.63
CA LYS A 37 -43.15 -11.98 1.85
C LYS A 37 -41.77 -12.07 2.48
N VAL A 38 -41.71 -12.27 3.81
CA VAL A 38 -40.45 -12.38 4.57
C VAL A 38 -39.52 -13.48 4.05
N ARG A 39 -40.10 -14.69 3.80
CA ARG A 39 -39.31 -15.83 3.30
C ARG A 39 -38.62 -15.53 1.95
N ALA A 40 -39.30 -14.86 1.03
CA ALA A 40 -38.76 -14.46 -0.26
C ALA A 40 -37.68 -13.43 -0.10
N THR A 41 -37.87 -12.43 0.76
CA THR A 41 -36.83 -11.40 1.05
C THR A 41 -35.57 -12.01 1.68
N CYS A 42 -35.74 -12.88 2.69
CA CYS A 42 -34.61 -13.51 3.36
C CYS A 42 -33.82 -14.42 2.40
N ARG A 43 -34.49 -15.17 1.53
CA ARG A 43 -33.86 -15.99 0.51
C ARG A 43 -33.10 -15.15 -0.52
N HIS A 44 -33.70 -14.06 -0.99
CA HIS A 44 -33.11 -13.17 -2.00
C HIS A 44 -31.81 -12.50 -1.53
N PHE A 45 -31.76 -12.10 -0.27
CA PHE A 45 -30.59 -11.41 0.31
C PHE A 45 -29.71 -12.30 1.19
N SER A 46 -29.98 -13.62 1.25
CA SER A 46 -29.27 -14.58 2.10
C SER A 46 -29.21 -14.15 3.58
N LEU A 47 -30.38 -13.76 4.14
CA LEU A 47 -30.50 -13.26 5.51
C LEU A 47 -31.23 -14.28 6.40
N SER A 48 -30.86 -14.30 7.70
CA SER A 48 -31.68 -14.98 8.70
C SER A 48 -32.99 -14.19 8.96
N PHE A 49 -34.03 -14.93 9.33
CA PHE A 49 -35.33 -14.31 9.72
C PHE A 49 -35.14 -13.35 10.87
N GLU A 50 -34.33 -13.69 11.88
CA GLU A 50 -34.08 -12.86 13.06
C GLU A 50 -33.45 -11.54 12.67
N THR A 51 -32.44 -11.58 11.78
CA THR A 51 -31.75 -10.36 11.27
C THR A 51 -32.76 -9.46 10.55
N PHE A 52 -33.59 -10.04 9.67
CA PHE A 52 -34.57 -9.25 8.94
C PHE A 52 -35.61 -8.60 9.88
N TYR A 53 -36.20 -9.39 10.82
CA TYR A 53 -37.18 -8.87 11.77
C TYR A 53 -36.59 -7.81 12.71
N LEU A 54 -35.37 -7.97 13.16
CA LEU A 54 -34.66 -6.97 13.96
C LEU A 54 -34.63 -5.61 13.26
N TRP A 55 -34.17 -5.58 12.01
CA TRP A 55 -34.04 -4.34 11.26
C TRP A 55 -35.40 -3.78 10.80
N LYS A 56 -36.36 -4.63 10.46
CA LYS A 56 -37.74 -4.24 10.17
C LYS A 56 -38.35 -3.54 11.35
N LYS A 57 -38.29 -4.12 12.56
CA LYS A 57 -38.83 -3.52 13.80
C LYS A 57 -38.15 -2.20 14.14
N ARG A 58 -36.84 -2.08 13.92
CA ARG A 58 -36.11 -0.82 14.13
C ARG A 58 -36.52 0.25 13.13
N PHE A 59 -36.72 -0.13 11.87
CA PHE A 59 -37.23 0.78 10.84
C PHE A 59 -38.64 1.26 11.13
N GLU A 60 -39.51 0.38 11.52
CA GLU A 60 -40.89 0.72 11.87
C GLU A 60 -40.97 1.69 13.07
N ARG A 61 -40.03 1.56 14.02
CA ARG A 61 -40.03 2.40 15.24
C ARG A 61 -39.30 3.73 15.05
N LYS A 62 -38.20 3.78 14.32
CA LYS A 62 -37.31 4.93 14.23
C LYS A 62 -37.09 5.47 12.79
N GLY A 63 -37.81 4.94 11.81
CA GLY A 63 -37.62 5.30 10.40
C GLY A 63 -36.24 5.00 9.87
N LEU A 64 -35.74 5.85 8.96
CA LEU A 64 -34.40 5.68 8.32
C LEU A 64 -33.24 5.64 9.32
N VAL A 65 -33.32 6.42 10.38
CA VAL A 65 -32.26 6.44 11.44
C VAL A 65 -32.21 5.09 12.17
N GLY A 66 -33.30 4.35 12.24
CA GLY A 66 -33.39 3.01 12.82
C GLY A 66 -32.56 1.97 12.06
N LEU A 67 -32.17 2.25 10.81
CA LEU A 67 -31.31 1.37 10.00
C LEU A 67 -29.82 1.58 10.25
N GLU A 68 -29.43 2.64 10.95
CA GLU A 68 -28.04 2.83 11.38
C GLU A 68 -27.66 1.88 12.51
N ASP A 69 -26.35 1.54 12.54
CA ASP A 69 -25.80 0.79 13.64
C ASP A 69 -25.77 1.67 14.91
N ASP A 70 -26.44 1.23 15.94
CA ASP A 70 -26.36 1.87 17.25
C ASP A 70 -25.02 1.51 17.90
N THR A 71 -24.03 2.33 17.63
CA THR A 71 -22.68 2.13 18.19
C THR A 71 -22.62 2.38 19.69
N THR A 72 -23.63 3.03 20.26
CA THR A 72 -23.65 3.36 21.69
C THR A 72 -24.05 2.18 22.55
N THR A 73 -24.95 1.32 22.06
CA THR A 73 -25.42 0.13 22.81
C THR A 73 -24.37 -0.99 22.88
N ARG A 74 -23.39 -1.01 21.99
CA ARG A 74 -22.31 -2.00 21.97
C ARG A 74 -21.11 -1.61 22.83
N ARG A 75 -21.06 -0.37 23.27
CA ARG A 75 -19.98 0.07 24.18
C ARG A 75 -20.37 -0.28 25.63
N PRO A 76 -19.46 -0.85 26.40
CA PRO A 76 -19.72 -1.02 27.84
C PRO A 76 -20.01 0.35 28.46
N HIS A 77 -21.05 0.43 29.28
CA HIS A 77 -21.49 1.66 29.95
C HIS A 77 -20.48 2.18 30.99
N GLY A 78 -19.45 1.40 31.28
CA GLY A 78 -18.33 1.78 32.13
C GLY A 78 -17.10 0.94 31.84
N LEU A 79 -15.94 1.50 32.07
CA LEU A 79 -14.68 0.77 32.04
C LEU A 79 -14.61 -0.13 33.29
N ARG A 80 -14.36 -1.43 33.11
CA ARG A 80 -14.07 -2.33 34.24
C ARG A 80 -12.92 -1.76 35.06
N ALA A 81 -13.04 -1.84 36.37
CA ALA A 81 -11.93 -1.49 37.27
C ALA A 81 -10.70 -2.31 36.89
N MET A 82 -9.52 -1.70 36.97
CA MET A 82 -8.28 -2.43 36.78
C MET A 82 -8.03 -3.30 38.02
N THR A 83 -7.62 -4.53 37.81
CA THR A 83 -7.19 -5.43 38.90
C THR A 83 -5.79 -5.09 39.40
N THR A 84 -5.06 -4.23 38.70
CA THR A 84 -3.74 -3.76 39.09
C THR A 84 -3.86 -2.82 40.31
N PRO A 85 -3.08 -3.03 41.36
CA PRO A 85 -3.08 -2.16 42.54
C PRO A 85 -2.83 -0.68 42.17
N GLN A 86 -3.52 0.23 42.87
CA GLN A 86 -3.49 1.65 42.53
C GLN A 86 -2.07 2.24 42.62
N HIS A 87 -1.29 1.90 43.61
CA HIS A 87 0.10 2.40 43.73
C HIS A 87 0.99 2.04 42.53
N ILE A 88 0.75 0.87 41.92
CA ILE A 88 1.46 0.45 40.70
C ILE A 88 1.00 1.28 39.52
N ILE A 89 -0.30 1.54 39.41
CA ILE A 89 -0.86 2.40 38.36
C ILE A 89 -0.26 3.81 38.47
N ASP A 90 -0.22 4.36 39.66
CA ASP A 90 0.31 5.71 39.91
C ASP A 90 1.80 5.78 39.60
N ARG A 91 2.58 4.76 39.93
CA ARG A 91 4.00 4.70 39.60
C ARG A 91 4.23 4.62 38.05
N ILE A 92 3.44 3.81 37.34
CA ILE A 92 3.49 3.74 35.89
C ILE A 92 3.15 5.11 35.27
N LYS A 93 2.16 5.82 35.82
CA LYS A 93 1.79 7.16 35.39
C LYS A 93 2.93 8.14 35.56
N GLU A 94 3.52 8.19 36.74
CA GLU A 94 4.65 9.08 37.07
C GLU A 94 5.85 8.88 36.13
N ILE A 95 6.27 7.62 35.92
CA ILE A 95 7.36 7.29 34.99
C ILE A 95 7.03 7.76 33.57
N ARG A 96 5.78 7.59 33.15
CA ARG A 96 5.34 7.91 31.79
C ARG A 96 5.07 9.40 31.58
N GLU A 97 4.65 10.12 32.62
CA GLU A 97 4.47 11.57 32.59
C GLU A 97 5.81 12.30 32.53
N ASN A 98 6.83 11.78 33.21
CA ASN A 98 8.20 12.31 33.14
C ASN A 98 8.82 12.13 31.74
N ASP A 99 8.49 11.03 31.05
CA ASP A 99 8.98 10.77 29.69
C ASP A 99 7.94 10.00 28.86
N LEU A 100 7.23 10.72 28.01
CA LEU A 100 6.21 10.17 27.09
C LEU A 100 6.78 9.29 25.96
N GLU A 101 8.09 9.28 25.76
CA GLU A 101 8.76 8.41 24.78
C GLU A 101 9.11 7.03 25.36
N LYS A 102 9.22 6.90 26.67
CA LYS A 102 9.58 5.64 27.33
C LYS A 102 8.69 4.49 26.92
N SER A 103 9.26 3.43 26.38
CA SER A 103 8.52 2.24 25.98
C SER A 103 8.00 1.45 27.18
N LYS A 104 6.98 0.62 26.96
CA LYS A 104 6.47 -0.28 28.02
C LYS A 104 7.52 -1.26 28.56
N TYR A 105 8.55 -1.55 27.77
CA TYR A 105 9.64 -2.43 28.18
C TYR A 105 10.65 -1.73 29.10
N GLU A 106 10.95 -0.46 28.80
CA GLU A 106 11.77 0.39 29.66
C GLU A 106 11.09 0.67 31.00
N ILE A 107 9.78 0.96 30.99
CA ILE A 107 8.97 1.11 32.20
C ILE A 107 8.98 -0.20 33.04
N GLN A 108 8.89 -1.36 32.36
CA GLN A 108 8.97 -2.65 33.05
C GLN A 108 10.33 -2.86 33.72
N ALA A 109 11.42 -2.51 33.04
CA ALA A 109 12.76 -2.63 33.59
C ALA A 109 12.94 -1.73 34.85
N GLU A 110 12.52 -0.47 34.74
CA GLU A 110 12.59 0.50 35.87
C GLU A 110 11.75 0.05 37.05
N LEU A 111 10.53 -0.43 36.86
CA LEU A 111 9.71 -1.00 37.91
C LEU A 111 10.34 -2.25 38.55
N LYS A 112 11.04 -3.08 37.75
CA LYS A 112 11.74 -4.26 38.24
C LYS A 112 12.92 -3.88 39.12
N ASP A 113 13.65 -2.83 38.80
CA ASP A 113 14.75 -2.29 39.60
C ASP A 113 14.24 -1.75 40.97
N GLU A 114 12.99 -1.27 41.02
CA GLU A 114 12.28 -0.87 42.22
C GLU A 114 11.64 -2.06 43.00
N GLY A 115 11.86 -3.30 42.54
CA GLY A 115 11.28 -4.50 43.16
C GLY A 115 9.82 -4.77 42.79
N ILE A 116 9.26 -4.04 41.82
CA ILE A 116 7.87 -4.18 41.38
C ILE A 116 7.79 -5.07 40.13
N SER A 117 7.21 -6.25 40.26
CA SER A 117 7.03 -7.19 39.13
C SER A 117 5.70 -7.00 38.45
N VAL A 118 5.70 -6.39 37.24
CA VAL A 118 4.50 -6.15 36.43
C VAL A 118 4.76 -6.54 34.99
N GLY A 119 3.79 -7.24 34.36
CA GLY A 119 3.89 -7.61 32.96
C GLY A 119 3.71 -6.41 32.01
N TYR A 120 4.49 -6.34 30.95
CA TYR A 120 4.45 -5.26 29.94
C TYR A 120 3.05 -5.06 29.30
N ASN A 121 2.21 -6.11 29.26
CA ASN A 121 0.83 -5.98 28.78
C ASN A 121 -0.05 -5.21 29.77
N THR A 122 0.20 -5.34 31.07
CA THR A 122 -0.49 -4.57 32.11
C THR A 122 -0.09 -3.10 32.04
N ILE A 123 1.21 -2.81 31.88
CA ILE A 123 1.71 -1.45 31.65
C ILE A 123 1.06 -0.82 30.44
N GLN A 124 0.97 -1.56 29.32
CA GLN A 124 0.29 -1.07 28.11
C GLN A 124 -1.21 -0.79 28.32
N LYS A 125 -1.88 -1.61 29.14
CA LYS A 125 -3.29 -1.36 29.51
C LYS A 125 -3.45 -0.09 30.34
N VAL A 126 -2.54 0.19 31.26
CA VAL A 126 -2.52 1.44 32.04
C VAL A 126 -2.32 2.62 31.09
N ILE A 127 -1.28 2.61 30.26
CA ILE A 127 -1.00 3.69 29.29
C ILE A 127 -2.20 3.95 28.38
N ASN A 128 -2.86 2.90 27.89
CA ASN A 128 -4.02 3.06 26.98
C ASN A 128 -5.27 3.58 27.70
N ARG A 129 -5.38 3.40 28.99
CA ARG A 129 -6.54 3.84 29.79
C ARG A 129 -6.51 5.34 30.06
N TYR A 130 -5.32 5.91 30.17
CA TYR A 130 -5.10 7.31 30.46
C TYR A 130 -4.63 8.06 29.22
N PRO A 131 -5.52 8.85 28.58
CA PRO A 131 -5.20 9.55 27.30
C PRO A 131 -4.00 10.49 27.38
N GLU A 132 -3.74 11.08 28.56
CA GLU A 132 -2.63 11.97 28.85
C GLU A 132 -1.26 11.27 28.71
N LEU A 133 -1.19 9.97 28.96
CA LEU A 133 0.03 9.17 28.83
C LEU A 133 0.34 8.77 27.36
N LEU A 134 -0.56 9.08 26.45
CA LEU A 134 -0.41 8.71 25.04
C LEU A 134 0.36 9.80 24.30
N ASN A 135 1.51 9.45 23.72
CA ASN A 135 2.17 10.34 22.77
C ASN A 135 1.34 10.48 21.49
N THR A 136 0.44 11.47 21.50
CA THR A 136 -0.48 11.73 20.37
C THR A 136 0.22 12.32 19.16
N GLN A 137 1.37 12.97 19.34
CA GLN A 137 2.14 13.58 18.25
C GLN A 137 2.73 12.51 17.33
N HIS A 138 3.35 11.48 17.89
CA HIS A 138 3.84 10.33 17.13
C HIS A 138 2.74 9.61 16.35
N LYS A 139 1.56 9.41 16.96
CA LYS A 139 0.41 8.80 16.28
C LYS A 139 -0.08 9.66 15.12
N LYS A 140 -0.15 10.99 15.28
CA LYS A 140 -0.54 11.93 14.21
C LYS A 140 0.46 11.93 13.06
N GLN A 141 1.76 11.99 13.35
CA GLN A 141 2.82 11.95 12.34
C GLN A 141 2.84 10.62 11.58
N ARG A 142 2.72 9.49 12.29
CA ARG A 142 2.67 8.16 11.69
C ARG A 142 1.43 7.98 10.81
N LYS A 143 0.27 8.47 11.25
CA LYS A 143 -0.97 8.47 10.44
C LYS A 143 -0.84 9.34 9.20
N LYS A 144 -0.24 10.53 9.32
CA LYS A 144 0.03 11.44 8.18
C LYS A 144 1.00 10.82 7.18
N ARG A 145 2.13 10.22 7.64
CA ARG A 145 3.09 9.51 6.78
C ARG A 145 2.41 8.34 6.04
N ARG A 146 1.63 7.52 6.73
CA ARG A 146 0.89 6.41 6.14
C ARG A 146 -0.16 6.87 5.12
N SER A 147 -0.88 7.95 5.40
CA SER A 147 -1.84 8.56 4.48
C SER A 147 -1.17 9.07 3.20
N LEU A 148 -0.03 9.77 3.31
CA LEU A 148 0.74 10.24 2.17
C LEU A 148 1.31 9.08 1.33
N GLN A 149 1.79 8.03 1.99
CA GLN A 149 2.29 6.83 1.33
C GLN A 149 1.18 6.10 0.55
N ILE A 150 0.00 5.94 1.15
CA ILE A 150 -1.17 5.33 0.48
C ILE A 150 -1.61 6.17 -0.73
N ALA A 151 -1.62 7.49 -0.63
CA ALA A 151 -1.96 8.37 -1.73
C ALA A 151 -0.96 8.26 -2.90
N ARG A 152 0.33 8.23 -2.59
CA ARG A 152 1.40 8.04 -3.59
C ARG A 152 1.29 6.70 -4.32
N ILE A 153 1.06 5.61 -3.60
CA ILE A 153 0.89 4.27 -4.19
C ILE A 153 -0.34 4.21 -5.10
N LYS A 154 -1.45 4.81 -4.69
CA LYS A 154 -2.67 4.86 -5.51
C LYS A 154 -2.42 5.62 -6.81
N ALA A 155 -1.77 6.77 -6.75
CA ALA A 155 -1.39 7.55 -7.92
C ALA A 155 -0.47 6.76 -8.87
N ALA A 156 0.55 6.09 -8.33
CA ALA A 156 1.45 5.24 -9.13
C ALA A 156 0.70 4.11 -9.85
N LYS A 157 -0.31 3.51 -9.21
CA LYS A 157 -1.14 2.47 -9.83
C LYS A 157 -1.95 3.00 -11.01
N GLU A 158 -2.51 4.18 -10.91
CA GLU A 158 -3.28 4.84 -11.98
C GLU A 158 -2.39 5.25 -13.17
N LEU A 159 -1.13 5.56 -12.92
CA LEU A 159 -0.17 5.96 -13.96
C LEU A 159 0.36 4.81 -14.82
N ARG A 160 0.29 3.55 -14.34
CA ARG A 160 0.96 2.39 -14.98
C ARG A 160 0.69 2.19 -16.46
N GLU A 161 -0.48 2.57 -16.93
CA GLU A 161 -0.92 2.27 -18.31
C GLU A 161 -1.34 3.52 -19.07
N LYS A 162 -1.07 4.69 -18.51
CA LYS A 162 -1.59 5.94 -19.05
C LYS A 162 -0.92 6.28 -20.41
N HIS A 163 0.36 6.52 -20.42
CA HIS A 163 1.14 6.84 -21.60
C HIS A 163 2.61 6.45 -21.44
N LEU A 164 3.45 6.69 -22.46
CA LEU A 164 4.88 6.44 -22.41
C LEU A 164 5.52 7.25 -21.28
N GLY A 165 6.40 6.59 -20.52
CA GLY A 165 7.13 7.22 -19.41
C GLY A 165 6.28 7.63 -18.21
N SER A 166 4.95 7.43 -18.25
CA SER A 166 4.07 7.82 -17.14
C SER A 166 4.43 7.15 -15.82
N LEU A 167 4.99 5.94 -15.86
CA LEU A 167 5.58 5.27 -14.71
C LEU A 167 6.70 4.32 -15.13
N VAL A 168 7.90 4.57 -14.67
CA VAL A 168 9.06 3.69 -14.78
C VAL A 168 9.29 2.98 -13.46
N GLN A 169 9.30 1.64 -13.47
CA GLN A 169 9.69 0.84 -12.31
C GLN A 169 11.19 0.62 -12.33
N MET A 170 11.83 0.81 -11.16
CA MET A 170 13.25 0.52 -10.97
C MET A 170 13.44 -0.42 -9.78
N ASP A 171 14.41 -1.33 -9.92
CA ASP A 171 14.72 -2.33 -8.90
C ASP A 171 16.17 -2.81 -9.06
N THR A 172 16.74 -3.38 -7.99
CA THR A 172 18.10 -3.89 -7.96
C THR A 172 18.10 -5.39 -7.69
N LYS A 173 18.71 -6.16 -8.57
CA LYS A 173 18.92 -7.60 -8.40
C LYS A 173 20.37 -7.92 -8.05
N TYR A 174 20.55 -8.80 -7.07
CA TYR A 174 21.83 -9.39 -6.73
C TYR A 174 22.20 -10.49 -7.73
N LEU A 175 23.44 -10.48 -8.19
CA LEU A 175 24.00 -11.52 -9.04
C LEU A 175 25.34 -11.98 -8.46
N THR A 176 25.51 -13.28 -8.26
CA THR A 176 26.78 -13.86 -7.80
C THR A 176 27.41 -14.66 -8.93
N ILE A 177 28.65 -14.32 -9.32
CA ILE A 177 29.39 -14.97 -10.38
C ILE A 177 30.71 -15.46 -9.78
N LEU A 178 30.89 -16.79 -9.72
CA LEU A 178 32.10 -17.42 -9.16
C LEU A 178 32.55 -16.86 -7.78
N GLY A 179 31.55 -16.56 -6.91
CA GLY A 179 31.79 -16.02 -5.58
C GLY A 179 31.82 -14.49 -5.49
N GLU A 180 32.00 -13.79 -6.59
CA GLU A 180 31.98 -12.34 -6.66
C GLU A 180 30.54 -11.81 -6.79
N ARG A 181 30.21 -10.74 -6.05
CA ARG A 181 28.85 -10.16 -6.01
C ARG A 181 28.75 -8.91 -6.87
N TYR A 182 27.75 -8.90 -7.75
CA TYR A 182 27.39 -7.78 -8.61
C TYR A 182 25.95 -7.37 -8.38
N PHE A 183 25.59 -6.16 -8.81
CA PHE A 183 24.27 -5.57 -8.65
C PHE A 183 23.75 -5.14 -10.02
N LEU A 184 22.67 -5.76 -10.47
CA LEU A 184 21.98 -5.37 -11.69
C LEU A 184 20.89 -4.37 -11.34
N PHE A 185 21.12 -3.12 -11.63
CA PHE A 185 20.06 -2.11 -11.60
C PHE A 185 19.25 -2.21 -12.89
N SER A 186 17.95 -2.22 -12.77
CA SER A 186 17.03 -2.37 -13.91
C SER A 186 15.91 -1.37 -13.84
N ALA A 187 15.49 -0.87 -15.00
CA ALA A 187 14.36 0.01 -15.18
C ALA A 187 13.47 -0.49 -16.30
N ILE A 188 12.16 -0.39 -16.14
CA ILE A 188 11.19 -0.75 -17.17
C ILE A 188 10.04 0.25 -17.21
N ASP A 189 9.71 0.78 -18.38
CA ASP A 189 8.50 1.56 -18.57
C ASP A 189 7.26 0.67 -18.46
N CYS A 190 6.34 1.08 -17.62
CA CYS A 190 5.13 0.31 -17.36
C CYS A 190 4.21 0.19 -18.57
N LYS A 191 4.19 1.14 -19.50
CA LYS A 191 3.34 1.14 -20.68
C LYS A 191 3.93 0.31 -21.81
N SER A 192 5.13 0.67 -22.24
CA SER A 192 5.78 0.09 -23.42
C SER A 192 6.58 -1.16 -23.16
N ARG A 193 6.86 -1.49 -21.88
CA ARG A 193 7.82 -2.53 -21.51
C ARG A 193 9.24 -2.24 -21.99
N TYR A 194 9.55 -1.02 -22.45
CA TYR A 194 10.91 -0.63 -22.82
C TYR A 194 11.79 -0.69 -21.59
N GLY A 195 12.88 -1.46 -21.66
CA GLY A 195 13.68 -1.80 -20.50
C GLY A 195 15.14 -1.42 -20.66
N PHE A 196 15.79 -1.16 -19.53
CA PHE A 196 17.22 -0.91 -19.46
C PHE A 196 17.79 -1.55 -18.20
N THR A 197 18.91 -2.23 -18.31
CA THR A 197 19.65 -2.78 -17.18
C THR A 197 21.13 -2.47 -17.28
N TYR A 198 21.79 -2.32 -16.13
CA TYR A 198 23.20 -2.01 -16.06
C TYR A 198 23.83 -2.58 -14.77
N ALA A 199 25.10 -3.02 -14.84
CA ALA A 199 25.77 -3.70 -13.75
C ALA A 199 26.71 -2.77 -12.96
N TYR A 200 26.69 -2.98 -11.63
CA TYR A 200 27.56 -2.28 -10.67
C TYR A 200 28.22 -3.26 -9.72
N THR A 201 29.37 -2.85 -9.17
CA THR A 201 30.09 -3.60 -8.12
C THR A 201 29.61 -3.21 -6.72
N THR A 202 28.84 -2.13 -6.58
CA THR A 202 28.33 -1.63 -5.29
C THR A 202 26.88 -1.28 -5.38
N ILE A 203 26.13 -1.58 -4.30
CA ILE A 203 24.78 -1.10 -4.09
C ILE A 203 24.84 0.15 -3.22
N SER A 204 24.55 1.31 -3.82
CA SER A 204 24.61 2.59 -3.12
C SER A 204 23.67 3.61 -3.78
N SER A 205 23.32 4.67 -3.07
CA SER A 205 22.50 5.73 -3.64
C SER A 205 23.21 6.50 -4.77
N ARG A 206 24.54 6.51 -4.78
CA ARG A 206 25.35 7.05 -5.89
C ARG A 206 25.26 6.17 -7.13
N SER A 207 25.33 4.84 -6.97
CA SER A 207 25.13 3.89 -8.07
C SER A 207 23.72 4.00 -8.66
N ALA A 208 22.72 4.11 -7.80
CA ALA A 208 21.33 4.30 -8.22
C ALA A 208 21.12 5.63 -8.94
N LYS A 209 21.74 6.73 -8.47
CA LYS A 209 21.75 8.03 -9.14
C LYS A 209 22.35 7.94 -10.53
N ASP A 210 23.55 7.39 -10.66
CA ASP A 210 24.23 7.20 -11.96
C ASP A 210 23.38 6.33 -12.91
N PHE A 211 22.76 5.28 -12.36
CA PHE A 211 21.83 4.44 -13.12
C PHE A 211 20.63 5.23 -13.64
N ALA A 212 19.98 6.06 -12.79
CA ALA A 212 18.85 6.87 -13.21
C ALA A 212 19.20 7.84 -14.34
N GLN A 213 20.38 8.46 -14.28
CA GLN A 213 20.89 9.33 -15.34
C GLN A 213 21.06 8.56 -16.67
N LYS A 214 21.60 7.34 -16.60
CA LYS A 214 21.72 6.45 -17.77
C LYS A 214 20.35 6.04 -18.33
N VAL A 215 19.40 5.72 -17.48
CA VAL A 215 18.00 5.41 -17.91
C VAL A 215 17.39 6.60 -18.64
N ARG A 216 17.53 7.80 -18.09
CA ARG A 216 17.03 9.03 -18.71
C ARG A 216 17.63 9.31 -20.07
N ALA A 217 18.94 9.02 -20.24
CA ALA A 217 19.63 9.17 -21.52
C ALA A 217 19.28 8.06 -22.53
N TYR A 218 18.96 6.85 -22.05
CA TYR A 218 18.70 5.69 -22.90
C TYR A 218 17.25 5.61 -23.38
N PHE A 219 16.28 6.04 -22.58
CA PHE A 219 14.87 5.98 -22.94
C PHE A 219 14.53 7.01 -24.03
N PRO A 220 13.87 6.60 -25.12
CA PRO A 220 13.52 7.51 -26.24
C PRO A 220 12.26 8.35 -25.94
N PHE A 221 11.91 8.56 -24.69
CA PHE A 221 10.77 9.33 -24.21
C PHE A 221 11.04 9.89 -22.81
N GLU A 222 10.29 10.91 -22.43
CA GLU A 222 10.43 11.52 -21.10
C GLU A 222 9.85 10.63 -19.99
N ILE A 223 10.56 10.57 -18.88
CA ILE A 223 10.14 9.88 -17.66
C ILE A 223 9.32 10.88 -16.82
N GLN A 224 8.09 10.54 -16.49
CA GLN A 224 7.19 11.40 -15.74
C GLN A 224 7.01 10.99 -14.27
N ALA A 225 7.27 9.73 -13.96
CA ALA A 225 7.27 9.23 -12.58
C ALA A 225 8.13 7.98 -12.47
N ILE A 226 8.74 7.81 -11.30
CA ILE A 226 9.56 6.64 -10.97
C ILE A 226 8.94 5.92 -9.77
N ASN A 227 8.93 4.59 -9.82
CA ASN A 227 8.52 3.72 -8.72
C ASN A 227 9.64 2.76 -8.36
N THR A 228 10.02 2.75 -7.10
CA THR A 228 11.02 1.83 -6.54
C THR A 228 10.44 1.08 -5.34
N ASP A 229 11.14 0.09 -4.86
CA ASP A 229 10.94 -0.42 -3.52
C ASP A 229 11.48 0.57 -2.46
N ASN A 230 11.49 0.15 -1.17
CA ASN A 230 12.02 0.97 -0.08
C ASN A 230 13.53 0.72 0.16
N GLY A 231 14.27 0.25 -0.84
CA GLY A 231 15.70 0.00 -0.75
C GLY A 231 16.47 1.27 -0.38
N SER A 232 17.51 1.13 0.44
CA SER A 232 18.31 2.26 0.90
C SER A 232 19.06 2.95 -0.22
N GLU A 233 19.34 2.24 -1.32
CA GLU A 233 19.95 2.76 -2.53
C GLU A 233 19.08 3.80 -3.26
N TYR A 234 17.77 3.72 -3.12
CA TYR A 234 16.81 4.65 -3.74
C TYR A 234 16.48 5.87 -2.87
N LEU A 235 17.21 6.04 -1.78
CA LEU A 235 17.13 7.22 -0.91
C LEU A 235 18.27 8.20 -1.22
N LEU A 236 18.45 9.22 -0.39
CA LEU A 236 19.57 10.18 -0.41
C LEU A 236 19.87 10.75 -1.82
N GLU A 237 21.03 10.42 -2.39
CA GLU A 237 21.52 10.98 -3.66
C GLU A 237 20.59 10.66 -4.84
N PHE A 238 20.04 9.44 -4.90
CA PHE A 238 19.06 9.05 -5.92
C PHE A 238 17.79 9.90 -5.79
N HIS A 239 17.21 9.96 -4.59
CA HIS A 239 15.96 10.70 -4.38
C HIS A 239 16.12 12.20 -4.69
N LYS A 240 17.25 12.81 -4.28
CA LYS A 240 17.57 14.20 -4.61
C LYS A 240 17.68 14.43 -6.12
N GLU A 241 18.30 13.50 -6.84
CA GLU A 241 18.41 13.59 -8.30
C GLU A 241 17.05 13.56 -8.97
N ILE A 242 16.17 12.60 -8.58
CA ILE A 242 14.82 12.50 -9.13
C ILE A 242 13.99 13.76 -8.80
N ASP A 243 14.10 14.26 -7.58
CA ASP A 243 13.43 15.50 -7.14
C ASP A 243 13.91 16.72 -7.94
N SER A 244 15.23 16.80 -8.25
CA SER A 244 15.81 17.88 -9.09
C SER A 244 15.27 17.86 -10.53
N TRP A 245 14.78 16.73 -11.02
CA TRP A 245 14.12 16.62 -12.33
C TRP A 245 12.64 17.02 -12.29
N GLY A 246 12.09 17.28 -11.10
CA GLY A 246 10.66 17.54 -10.90
C GLY A 246 9.80 16.29 -11.09
N ILE A 247 10.40 15.10 -11.01
CA ILE A 247 9.73 13.82 -11.23
C ILE A 247 9.27 13.22 -9.91
N PRO A 248 7.97 12.84 -9.77
CA PRO A 248 7.48 12.13 -8.60
C PRO A 248 8.18 10.79 -8.39
N HIS A 249 8.71 10.57 -7.19
CA HIS A 249 9.28 9.30 -6.77
C HIS A 249 8.30 8.57 -5.84
N TYR A 250 7.77 7.45 -6.30
CA TYR A 250 6.85 6.60 -5.58
C TYR A 250 7.56 5.39 -4.99
N PHE A 251 7.12 4.98 -3.80
CA PHE A 251 7.61 3.79 -3.13
C PHE A 251 6.53 2.71 -3.10
N THR A 252 6.93 1.45 -3.28
CA THR A 252 6.03 0.31 -3.09
C THR A 252 5.71 0.10 -1.61
N ASP A 253 4.56 -0.52 -1.32
CA ASP A 253 4.24 -0.96 0.03
C ASP A 253 5.20 -2.09 0.45
N PRO A 254 5.65 -2.09 1.71
CA PRO A 254 6.39 -3.23 2.24
C PRO A 254 5.60 -4.53 2.05
N HIS A 255 6.28 -5.59 1.62
CA HIS A 255 5.70 -6.92 1.38
C HIS A 255 4.61 -6.98 0.30
N CYS A 256 4.62 -6.05 -0.67
CA CYS A 256 3.69 -6.04 -1.81
C CYS A 256 4.40 -6.22 -3.15
N PRO A 257 4.94 -7.43 -3.47
CA PRO A 257 5.71 -7.68 -4.70
C PRO A 257 4.91 -7.38 -5.98
N LYS A 258 3.59 -7.54 -5.94
CA LYS A 258 2.71 -7.21 -7.08
C LYS A 258 2.84 -5.75 -7.57
N GLN A 259 3.37 -4.86 -6.75
CA GLN A 259 3.55 -3.47 -7.12
C GLN A 259 4.79 -3.26 -8.00
N ASN A 260 5.80 -4.13 -7.91
CA ASN A 260 7.03 -4.09 -8.68
C ASN A 260 7.15 -5.22 -9.75
N GLY A 261 6.05 -5.95 -9.97
CA GLY A 261 6.04 -7.18 -10.78
C GLY A 261 6.53 -7.06 -12.23
N ARG A 262 6.59 -5.84 -12.80
CA ARG A 262 7.10 -5.64 -14.18
C ARG A 262 8.62 -5.66 -14.21
N VAL A 263 9.29 -4.98 -13.29
CA VAL A 263 10.75 -5.01 -13.20
C VAL A 263 11.24 -6.35 -12.66
N GLU A 264 10.50 -6.99 -11.76
CA GLU A 264 10.81 -8.36 -11.32
C GLU A 264 10.75 -9.35 -12.49
N ARG A 265 9.72 -9.24 -13.34
CA ARG A 265 9.63 -10.07 -14.56
C ARG A 265 10.74 -9.73 -15.55
N PHE A 266 11.17 -8.49 -15.65
CA PHE A 266 12.31 -8.09 -16.47
C PHE A 266 13.60 -8.71 -15.96
N HIS A 267 13.83 -8.77 -14.63
CA HIS A 267 14.94 -9.48 -14.00
C HIS A 267 14.91 -10.99 -14.30
N GLN A 268 13.73 -11.63 -14.27
CA GLN A 268 13.63 -13.03 -14.67
C GLN A 268 13.98 -13.22 -16.15
N THR A 269 13.58 -12.30 -17.00
CA THR A 269 13.86 -12.37 -18.44
C THR A 269 15.36 -12.27 -18.72
N ILE A 270 16.10 -11.33 -18.10
CA ILE A 270 17.55 -11.24 -18.29
C ILE A 270 18.27 -12.49 -17.79
N GLU A 271 17.86 -13.00 -16.64
CA GLU A 271 18.48 -14.17 -16.03
C GLU A 271 18.23 -15.44 -16.87
N TYR A 272 16.96 -15.77 -17.09
CA TYR A 272 16.57 -17.05 -17.70
C TYR A 272 16.64 -17.06 -19.22
N GLU A 273 16.42 -15.94 -19.89
CA GLU A 273 16.41 -15.91 -21.37
C GLU A 273 17.73 -15.41 -21.97
N TYR A 274 18.66 -14.92 -21.13
CA TYR A 274 19.94 -14.40 -21.64
C TYR A 274 21.15 -14.84 -20.81
N LEU A 275 21.30 -14.44 -19.54
CA LEU A 275 22.54 -14.68 -18.77
C LEU A 275 22.86 -16.17 -18.58
N ASN A 276 21.85 -17.01 -18.35
CA ASN A 276 22.05 -18.45 -18.17
C ASN A 276 22.61 -19.17 -19.41
N TYR A 277 22.60 -18.53 -20.56
CA TYR A 277 23.15 -19.05 -21.83
C TYR A 277 24.49 -18.39 -22.20
N GLN A 278 25.08 -17.57 -21.34
CA GLN A 278 26.33 -16.87 -21.58
C GLN A 278 27.44 -17.41 -20.66
N ASN A 279 28.66 -17.43 -21.16
CA ASN A 279 29.83 -17.64 -20.33
C ASN A 279 30.18 -16.31 -19.64
N ILE A 280 29.70 -16.12 -18.41
CA ILE A 280 29.92 -14.90 -17.68
C ILE A 280 31.04 -15.08 -16.68
N TYR A 281 32.04 -14.20 -16.77
CA TYR A 281 33.19 -14.14 -15.87
C TYR A 281 33.00 -13.01 -14.83
N PRO A 282 33.69 -13.06 -13.67
CA PRO A 282 33.62 -12.04 -12.63
C PRO A 282 34.35 -10.75 -13.03
N ASP A 283 33.85 -10.09 -14.07
CA ASP A 283 34.29 -8.82 -14.60
C ASP A 283 33.13 -7.90 -14.86
N VAL A 284 33.08 -6.76 -14.17
CA VAL A 284 31.98 -5.79 -14.29
C VAL A 284 31.93 -5.17 -15.70
N ALA A 285 33.06 -4.96 -16.38
CA ALA A 285 33.06 -4.39 -17.72
C ALA A 285 32.45 -5.37 -18.73
N LEU A 286 32.78 -6.64 -18.62
CA LEU A 286 32.19 -7.71 -19.43
C LEU A 286 30.70 -7.85 -19.12
N LEU A 287 30.32 -7.82 -17.84
CA LEU A 287 28.91 -7.90 -17.43
C LEU A 287 28.09 -6.69 -17.95
N ARG A 288 28.69 -5.49 -17.94
CA ARG A 288 28.05 -4.30 -18.57
C ARG A 288 27.83 -4.49 -20.06
N LYS A 289 28.79 -5.08 -20.77
CA LYS A 289 28.64 -5.42 -22.19
C LYS A 289 27.48 -6.39 -22.41
N HIS A 290 27.36 -7.42 -21.59
CA HIS A 290 26.21 -8.32 -21.62
C HIS A 290 24.89 -7.61 -21.34
N CYS A 291 24.85 -6.68 -20.37
CA CYS A 291 23.66 -5.86 -20.13
C CYS A 291 23.26 -5.05 -21.37
N MET A 292 24.20 -4.42 -22.05
CA MET A 292 23.91 -3.64 -23.27
C MET A 292 23.41 -4.52 -24.43
N LEU A 293 24.02 -5.68 -24.65
CA LEU A 293 23.54 -6.65 -25.63
C LEU A 293 22.14 -7.18 -25.30
N PHE A 294 21.87 -7.43 -24.03
CA PHE A 294 20.54 -7.80 -23.58
C PHE A 294 19.52 -6.68 -23.79
N ASN A 295 19.84 -5.44 -23.46
CA ASN A 295 18.95 -4.28 -23.67
C ASN A 295 18.56 -4.16 -25.15
N GLU A 296 19.51 -4.32 -26.05
CA GLU A 296 19.28 -4.31 -27.50
C GLU A 296 18.36 -5.46 -27.92
N LYS A 297 18.67 -6.68 -27.51
CA LYS A 297 17.85 -7.87 -27.80
C LYS A 297 16.45 -7.73 -27.25
N TYR A 298 16.30 -7.29 -26.00
CA TYR A 298 15.03 -7.16 -25.31
C TYR A 298 14.13 -6.13 -25.98
N ASN A 299 14.66 -4.94 -26.28
CA ASN A 299 13.85 -3.84 -26.81
C ASN A 299 13.56 -4.00 -28.31
N ASN A 300 14.51 -4.53 -29.10
CA ASN A 300 14.41 -4.52 -30.55
C ASN A 300 14.10 -5.87 -31.19
N GLN A 301 14.24 -6.99 -30.45
CA GLN A 301 14.05 -8.32 -31.03
C GLN A 301 12.97 -9.15 -30.31
N ARG A 302 12.79 -8.95 -29.00
CA ARG A 302 11.87 -9.77 -28.20
C ARG A 302 10.42 -9.33 -28.38
N TYR A 303 9.55 -10.27 -28.75
CA TYR A 303 8.11 -10.05 -28.83
C TYR A 303 7.43 -10.17 -27.47
N HIS A 304 6.48 -9.32 -27.17
CA HIS A 304 5.74 -9.28 -25.91
C HIS A 304 4.25 -9.50 -26.12
N ALA A 305 3.68 -10.56 -25.55
CA ALA A 305 2.25 -10.83 -25.63
C ALA A 305 1.41 -9.67 -25.08
N ALA A 306 1.86 -9.03 -23.98
CA ALA A 306 1.20 -7.86 -23.39
C ALA A 306 1.18 -6.61 -24.29
N LEU A 307 1.96 -6.60 -25.37
CA LEU A 307 2.01 -5.53 -26.38
C LEU A 307 1.38 -5.96 -27.70
N GLY A 308 0.53 -7.02 -27.69
CA GLY A 308 -0.02 -7.60 -28.91
C GLY A 308 1.05 -8.19 -29.83
N TYR A 309 2.05 -8.86 -29.23
CA TYR A 309 3.21 -9.43 -29.92
C TYR A 309 4.05 -8.41 -30.70
N LYS A 310 4.08 -7.16 -30.23
CA LYS A 310 5.05 -6.17 -30.73
C LYS A 310 6.31 -6.16 -29.84
N ARG A 311 7.42 -5.68 -30.39
CA ARG A 311 8.66 -5.41 -29.69
C ARG A 311 8.52 -4.09 -28.92
N PRO A 312 9.14 -3.90 -27.75
CA PRO A 312 9.07 -2.65 -27.00
C PRO A 312 9.40 -1.40 -27.84
N ALA A 313 10.48 -1.42 -28.60
CA ALA A 313 10.87 -0.29 -29.45
C ALA A 313 9.88 0.01 -30.58
N GLU A 314 9.31 -1.02 -31.20
CA GLU A 314 8.25 -0.89 -32.21
C GLU A 314 6.98 -0.29 -31.60
N TYR A 315 6.60 -0.75 -30.40
CA TYR A 315 5.44 -0.24 -29.69
C TYR A 315 5.61 1.24 -29.28
N VAL A 316 6.81 1.64 -28.84
CA VAL A 316 7.16 3.04 -28.58
C VAL A 316 6.94 3.90 -29.82
N LYS A 317 7.50 3.50 -30.98
CA LYS A 317 7.33 4.22 -32.25
C LYS A 317 5.85 4.34 -32.63
N THR A 318 5.06 3.27 -32.45
CA THR A 318 3.61 3.28 -32.74
C THR A 318 2.84 4.27 -31.85
N LEU A 319 3.27 4.47 -30.60
CA LEU A 319 2.63 5.43 -29.69
C LEU A 319 3.08 6.87 -29.96
N GLN A 320 4.34 7.08 -30.33
CA GLN A 320 4.87 8.41 -30.69
C GLN A 320 4.27 8.94 -31.98
N SER A 321 3.96 8.07 -32.95
CA SER A 321 3.32 8.48 -34.23
C SER A 321 1.82 8.83 -34.10
N LYS A 322 1.22 8.60 -32.91
CA LYS A 322 -0.20 8.92 -32.65
C LYS A 322 -0.38 10.20 -31.82
N LEU A 323 0.72 10.80 -31.38
CA LEU A 323 0.79 12.08 -30.68
C LEU A 323 1.04 13.20 -31.70
#